data_ed23d8039f2817858d8b744ee40e91af
#
_entry.id   ed23d8039f2817858d8b744ee40e91af
#
_cell.length_a   1.000
_cell.length_b   1.000
_cell.length_c   1.000
_cell.angle_alpha   90.00
_cell.angle_beta   90.00
_cell.angle_gamma   90.00
#
_symmetry.space_group_name_H-M   'P 1'
#
loop_
_entity.id
_entity.type
_entity.pdbx_description
1 polymer ?
#
loop_
_entity_poly.entity_id
_entity_poly.type
_entity_poly.pdbx_seq_one_letter_code
_entity_poly.pdbx_strand_id
1 'polypeptide(L)'
;DIEIAKPQPPKAAEWSVVEKLNKERELVGIYLSAHPLDDYKVILENVCNAHPADVGRTANREELAQKDKIMLGGIVTGVRTGFQKNGNPCGFVTIEDYDSSEELAFFGETWGKYMGHAIVGASLFITMKCFRKYQTSNYISLEVTDVQYLSDVKDKLIQSLTITIPADDLMTKAGAGDADDTAGEADNSNIAEDLNTLLSSSPGMTELIIQIADSETGKNLRFKSRATITVNNKIIEFIQLHENWQYSIQTERVTA
;
A
#
# COMPACT_ATOMS: atom_id res chain seq x y z
N ASP A 1 55.84 -17.50 -15.46
CA ASP A 1 54.43 -17.37 -15.00
C ASP A 1 53.59 -16.81 -16.15
N ILE A 2 52.62 -17.59 -16.65
CA ILE A 2 51.69 -17.16 -17.68
C ILE A 2 50.47 -16.59 -16.94
N GLU A 3 50.33 -15.26 -16.90
CA GLU A 3 49.11 -14.60 -16.43
C GLU A 3 47.99 -14.79 -17.47
N ILE A 4 47.00 -15.64 -17.17
CA ILE A 4 45.80 -15.78 -17.97
C ILE A 4 44.88 -14.62 -17.61
N ALA A 5 44.73 -13.64 -18.51
CA ALA A 5 43.80 -12.53 -18.33
C ALA A 5 42.37 -13.10 -18.21
N LYS A 6 41.69 -12.81 -17.10
CA LYS A 6 40.29 -13.18 -16.92
C LYS A 6 39.45 -12.47 -17.98
N PRO A 7 38.62 -13.19 -18.74
CA PRO A 7 37.72 -12.56 -19.71
C PRO A 7 36.80 -11.57 -18.97
N GLN A 8 36.70 -10.33 -19.47
CA GLN A 8 35.77 -9.37 -18.95
C GLN A 8 34.35 -9.76 -19.41
N PRO A 9 33.36 -9.80 -18.49
CA PRO A 9 32.01 -10.07 -18.88
C PRO A 9 31.49 -8.98 -19.83
N PRO A 10 30.67 -9.33 -20.82
CA PRO A 10 30.08 -8.35 -21.71
C PRO A 10 29.23 -7.35 -20.93
N LYS A 11 29.22 -6.07 -21.37
CA LYS A 11 28.35 -5.06 -20.79
C LYS A 11 26.89 -5.47 -21.08
N ALA A 12 26.20 -5.89 -20.05
CA ALA A 12 24.75 -6.15 -20.12
C ALA A 12 23.98 -4.91 -19.64
N ALA A 13 22.77 -4.70 -20.16
CA ALA A 13 21.85 -3.71 -19.59
C ALA A 13 21.52 -4.08 -18.14
N GLU A 14 21.43 -3.09 -17.27
CA GLU A 14 21.00 -3.33 -15.89
C GLU A 14 19.53 -3.79 -15.89
N TRP A 15 19.23 -4.77 -15.07
CA TRP A 15 17.86 -5.23 -14.87
C TRP A 15 17.01 -4.13 -14.22
N SER A 16 15.75 -4.05 -14.61
CA SER A 16 14.78 -3.25 -13.88
C SER A 16 14.67 -3.73 -12.43
N VAL A 17 14.21 -2.87 -11.53
CA VAL A 17 14.01 -3.23 -10.11
C VAL A 17 13.14 -4.47 -9.98
N VAL A 18 12.04 -4.55 -10.72
CA VAL A 18 11.11 -5.69 -10.70
C VAL A 18 11.79 -6.98 -11.20
N GLU A 19 12.56 -6.92 -12.28
CA GLU A 19 13.30 -8.09 -12.77
C GLU A 19 14.32 -8.59 -11.76
N LYS A 20 15.04 -7.66 -11.10
CA LYS A 20 16.00 -7.99 -10.05
C LYS A 20 15.31 -8.69 -8.87
N LEU A 21 14.20 -8.15 -8.39
CA LEU A 21 13.42 -8.73 -7.31
C LEU A 21 12.87 -10.13 -7.67
N ASN A 22 12.38 -10.29 -8.89
CA ASN A 22 11.93 -11.60 -9.39
C ASN A 22 13.08 -12.61 -9.43
N LYS A 23 14.30 -12.20 -9.83
CA LYS A 23 15.48 -13.06 -9.82
C LYS A 23 15.95 -13.39 -8.41
N GLU A 24 15.90 -12.47 -7.48
CA GLU A 24 16.18 -12.72 -6.07
C GLU A 24 15.25 -13.83 -5.53
N ARG A 25 13.94 -13.69 -5.78
CA ARG A 25 12.94 -14.69 -5.37
C ARG A 25 13.15 -16.05 -6.05
N GLU A 26 13.44 -16.07 -7.36
CA GLU A 26 13.71 -17.31 -8.11
C GLU A 26 14.90 -18.08 -7.55
N LEU A 27 15.97 -17.37 -7.15
CA LEU A 27 17.23 -17.97 -6.72
C LEU A 27 17.28 -18.28 -5.21
N VAL A 28 16.69 -17.42 -4.39
CA VAL A 28 16.81 -17.48 -2.92
C VAL A 28 15.49 -17.86 -2.25
N GLY A 29 14.37 -17.72 -2.95
CA GLY A 29 13.03 -18.01 -2.44
C GLY A 29 12.34 -16.83 -1.74
N ILE A 30 13.07 -15.74 -1.51
CA ILE A 30 12.57 -14.52 -0.85
C ILE A 30 13.07 -13.27 -1.59
N TYR A 31 12.41 -12.14 -1.37
CA TYR A 31 12.89 -10.83 -1.79
C TYR A 31 13.92 -10.32 -0.77
N LEU A 32 15.13 -9.95 -1.24
CA LEU A 32 16.23 -9.51 -0.38
C LEU A 32 16.40 -7.98 -0.37
N SER A 33 16.28 -7.35 -1.54
CA SER A 33 16.61 -5.93 -1.68
C SER A 33 15.45 -5.01 -1.31
N ALA A 34 14.21 -5.39 -1.65
CA ALA A 34 12.97 -4.68 -1.35
C ALA A 34 11.78 -5.61 -1.63
N HIS A 35 10.62 -5.33 -1.08
CA HIS A 35 9.41 -6.06 -1.42
C HIS A 35 8.68 -5.34 -2.58
N PRO A 36 8.14 -6.05 -3.60
CA PRO A 36 7.43 -5.41 -4.71
C PRO A 36 6.20 -4.59 -4.31
N LEU A 37 5.66 -4.83 -3.11
CA LEU A 37 4.53 -4.10 -2.55
C LEU A 37 4.93 -2.88 -1.71
N ASP A 38 6.23 -2.59 -1.54
CA ASP A 38 6.68 -1.47 -0.71
C ASP A 38 6.14 -0.13 -1.20
N ASP A 39 6.06 0.09 -2.52
CA ASP A 39 5.47 1.29 -3.11
C ASP A 39 3.95 1.42 -2.85
N TYR A 40 3.30 0.35 -2.39
CA TYR A 40 1.85 0.27 -2.15
C TYR A 40 1.51 0.07 -0.67
N LYS A 41 2.51 0.11 0.23
CA LYS A 41 2.34 -0.15 1.66
C LYS A 41 1.23 0.70 2.27
N VAL A 42 1.18 2.00 1.94
CA VAL A 42 0.13 2.91 2.42
C VAL A 42 -1.27 2.42 2.02
N ILE A 43 -1.44 1.90 0.80
CA ILE A 43 -2.73 1.35 0.32
C ILE A 43 -3.08 0.07 1.07
N LEU A 44 -2.10 -0.82 1.24
CA LEU A 44 -2.31 -2.09 1.94
C LEU A 44 -2.72 -1.87 3.40
N GLU A 45 -2.10 -0.92 4.10
CA GLU A 45 -2.36 -0.66 5.51
C GLU A 45 -3.60 0.21 5.78
N ASN A 46 -3.97 1.11 4.87
CA ASN A 46 -5.00 2.12 5.13
C ASN A 46 -6.26 1.99 4.27
N VAL A 47 -6.19 1.28 3.15
CA VAL A 47 -7.32 1.10 2.22
C VAL A 47 -7.81 -0.34 2.21
N CYS A 48 -6.89 -1.31 2.16
CA CYS A 48 -7.25 -2.72 2.25
C CYS A 48 -7.81 -3.03 3.64
N ASN A 49 -8.82 -3.88 3.69
CA ASN A 49 -9.47 -4.29 4.93
C ASN A 49 -9.46 -5.80 5.13
N ALA A 50 -8.69 -6.51 4.32
CA ALA A 50 -8.46 -7.94 4.40
C ALA A 50 -7.07 -8.30 3.86
N HIS A 51 -6.51 -9.38 4.39
CA HIS A 51 -5.28 -10.03 3.92
C HIS A 51 -5.60 -11.29 3.11
N PRO A 52 -4.67 -11.83 2.31
CA PRO A 52 -4.88 -13.11 1.62
C PRO A 52 -5.35 -14.23 2.55
N ALA A 53 -4.78 -14.35 3.75
CA ALA A 53 -5.20 -15.35 4.73
C ALA A 53 -6.68 -15.26 5.13
N ASP A 54 -7.25 -14.05 5.20
CA ASP A 54 -8.64 -13.83 5.61
C ASP A 54 -9.65 -14.35 4.58
N VAL A 55 -9.27 -14.38 3.30
CA VAL A 55 -10.13 -14.81 2.19
C VAL A 55 -9.95 -16.28 1.83
N GLY A 56 -9.02 -16.96 2.48
CA GLY A 56 -8.73 -18.36 2.28
C GLY A 56 -9.93 -19.30 2.50
N ARG A 57 -9.81 -20.54 2.02
CA ARG A 57 -10.89 -21.55 2.15
C ARG A 57 -11.20 -21.91 3.58
N THR A 58 -10.22 -21.81 4.46
CA THR A 58 -10.31 -22.16 5.89
C THR A 58 -10.60 -20.96 6.79
N ALA A 59 -10.63 -19.75 6.23
CA ALA A 59 -10.84 -18.53 6.98
C ALA A 59 -12.26 -18.41 7.54
N ASN A 60 -12.38 -17.73 8.68
CA ASN A 60 -13.68 -17.39 9.25
C ASN A 60 -14.36 -16.27 8.43
N ARG A 61 -15.21 -16.66 7.49
CA ARG A 61 -15.87 -15.73 6.58
C ARG A 61 -17.06 -14.99 7.18
N GLU A 62 -17.44 -15.29 8.43
CA GLU A 62 -18.53 -14.57 9.10
C GLU A 62 -18.16 -13.12 9.38
N GLU A 63 -16.91 -12.85 9.74
CA GLU A 63 -16.41 -11.49 9.93
C GLU A 63 -16.36 -10.73 8.60
N LEU A 64 -15.92 -11.40 7.54
CA LEU A 64 -15.90 -10.81 6.19
C LEU A 64 -17.31 -10.51 5.67
N ALA A 65 -18.29 -11.33 6.03
CA ALA A 65 -19.69 -11.13 5.62
C ALA A 65 -20.35 -9.89 6.25
N GLN A 66 -19.76 -9.32 7.30
CA GLN A 66 -20.20 -8.07 7.91
C GLN A 66 -19.68 -6.83 7.16
N LYS A 67 -18.68 -7.01 6.29
CA LYS A 67 -18.11 -5.93 5.49
C LYS A 67 -18.92 -5.77 4.19
N ASP A 68 -19.29 -4.55 3.85
CA ASP A 68 -19.98 -4.24 2.58
C ASP A 68 -19.13 -4.61 1.37
N LYS A 69 -17.83 -4.36 1.48
CA LYS A 69 -16.82 -4.68 0.49
C LYS A 69 -15.57 -5.20 1.18
N ILE A 70 -14.96 -6.20 0.56
CA ILE A 70 -13.66 -6.73 0.96
C ILE A 70 -12.65 -6.22 -0.05
N MET A 71 -11.64 -5.51 0.44
CA MET A 71 -10.57 -4.93 -0.37
C MET A 71 -9.25 -5.58 0.02
N LEU A 72 -8.61 -6.17 -0.97
CA LEU A 72 -7.39 -6.93 -0.83
C LEU A 72 -6.34 -6.39 -1.81
N GLY A 73 -5.13 -6.17 -1.35
CA GLY A 73 -3.97 -5.87 -2.18
C GLY A 73 -2.94 -6.99 -2.10
N GLY A 74 -2.25 -7.25 -3.21
CA GLY A 74 -1.18 -8.25 -3.21
C GLY A 74 -0.53 -8.43 -4.57
N ILE A 75 0.55 -9.20 -4.59
CA ILE A 75 1.28 -9.58 -5.81
C ILE A 75 0.82 -10.96 -6.29
N VAL A 76 0.65 -11.11 -7.59
CA VAL A 76 0.37 -12.41 -8.21
C VAL A 76 1.64 -13.26 -8.21
N THR A 77 1.59 -14.39 -7.54
CA THR A 77 2.74 -15.33 -7.45
C THR A 77 2.50 -16.63 -8.22
N GLY A 78 1.25 -16.91 -8.59
CA GLY A 78 0.90 -18.09 -9.38
C GLY A 78 -0.42 -17.91 -10.11
N VAL A 79 -0.51 -18.53 -11.28
CA VAL A 79 -1.74 -18.56 -12.09
C VAL A 79 -1.94 -19.97 -12.65
N ARG A 80 -3.12 -20.52 -12.44
CA ARG A 80 -3.55 -21.78 -13.04
C ARG A 80 -4.88 -21.58 -13.75
N THR A 81 -5.05 -22.18 -14.88
CA THR A 81 -6.29 -22.15 -15.67
C THR A 81 -6.91 -23.54 -15.78
N GLY A 82 -8.21 -23.58 -15.93
CA GLY A 82 -8.93 -24.84 -16.06
C GLY A 82 -10.36 -24.64 -16.55
N PHE A 83 -11.14 -25.71 -16.47
CA PHE A 83 -12.55 -25.70 -16.81
C PHE A 83 -13.38 -26.25 -15.66
N GLN A 84 -14.52 -25.64 -15.42
CA GLN A 84 -15.52 -26.13 -14.49
C GLN A 84 -16.21 -27.39 -15.06
N LYS A 85 -16.95 -28.12 -14.23
CA LYS A 85 -17.72 -29.30 -14.65
C LYS A 85 -18.75 -29.01 -15.76
N ASN A 86 -19.22 -27.77 -15.85
CA ASN A 86 -20.16 -27.30 -16.88
C ASN A 86 -19.46 -26.80 -18.15
N GLY A 87 -18.13 -26.98 -18.28
CA GLY A 87 -17.34 -26.56 -19.44
C GLY A 87 -16.93 -25.08 -19.43
N ASN A 88 -17.38 -24.27 -18.48
CA ASN A 88 -16.99 -22.86 -18.42
C ASN A 88 -15.54 -22.70 -17.95
N PRO A 89 -14.78 -21.74 -18.53
CA PRO A 89 -13.40 -21.50 -18.10
C PRO A 89 -13.34 -20.98 -16.68
N CYS A 90 -12.25 -21.29 -16.00
CA CYS A 90 -11.93 -20.75 -14.68
C CYS A 90 -10.43 -20.51 -14.53
N GLY A 91 -10.07 -19.62 -13.63
CA GLY A 91 -8.70 -19.34 -13.26
C GLY A 91 -8.53 -19.39 -11.74
N PHE A 92 -7.33 -19.75 -11.34
CA PHE A 92 -6.89 -19.75 -9.95
C PHE A 92 -5.65 -18.88 -9.88
N VAL A 93 -5.74 -17.80 -9.11
CA VAL A 93 -4.68 -16.78 -8.99
C VAL A 93 -4.20 -16.76 -7.57
N THR A 94 -2.93 -17.06 -7.36
CA THR A 94 -2.30 -16.97 -6.05
C THR A 94 -1.89 -15.53 -5.82
N ILE A 95 -2.42 -14.92 -4.77
CA ILE A 95 -2.12 -13.56 -4.31
C ILE A 95 -1.35 -13.65 -3.01
N GLU A 96 -0.30 -12.88 -2.90
CA GLU A 96 0.59 -12.82 -1.75
C GLU A 96 0.77 -11.38 -1.30
N ASP A 97 0.70 -11.14 0.01
CA ASP A 97 1.11 -9.90 0.65
C ASP A 97 2.42 -10.11 1.45
N TYR A 98 2.70 -9.28 2.47
CA TYR A 98 3.91 -9.43 3.30
C TYR A 98 3.91 -10.68 4.16
N ASP A 99 2.71 -11.13 4.60
CA ASP A 99 2.57 -12.09 5.68
C ASP A 99 1.90 -13.39 5.22
N SER A 100 1.14 -13.35 4.13
CA SER A 100 0.28 -14.45 3.73
C SER A 100 0.13 -14.61 2.23
N SER A 101 -0.25 -15.82 1.81
CA SER A 101 -0.51 -16.15 0.42
C SER A 101 -1.74 -17.05 0.32
N GLU A 102 -2.64 -16.76 -0.62
CA GLU A 102 -3.84 -17.55 -0.83
C GLU A 102 -4.25 -17.61 -2.30
N GLU A 103 -4.87 -18.71 -2.68
CA GLU A 103 -5.36 -18.94 -4.04
C GLU A 103 -6.82 -18.51 -4.16
N LEU A 104 -7.06 -17.48 -4.98
CA LEU A 104 -8.39 -16.99 -5.33
C LEU A 104 -8.91 -17.67 -6.58
N ALA A 105 -10.17 -18.10 -6.57
CA ALA A 105 -10.82 -18.74 -7.71
C ALA A 105 -11.72 -17.76 -8.45
N PHE A 106 -11.52 -17.66 -9.75
CA PHE A 106 -12.30 -16.83 -10.68
C PHE A 106 -13.07 -17.76 -11.61
N PHE A 107 -14.38 -17.56 -11.73
CA PHE A 107 -15.25 -18.45 -12.49
C PHE A 107 -15.98 -17.71 -13.62
N GLY A 108 -16.15 -18.39 -14.75
CA GLY A 108 -17.01 -17.95 -15.86
C GLY A 108 -16.69 -16.54 -16.35
N GLU A 109 -17.69 -15.66 -16.31
CA GLU A 109 -17.57 -14.28 -16.78
C GLU A 109 -16.51 -13.47 -16.00
N THR A 110 -16.40 -13.68 -14.68
CA THR A 110 -15.38 -13.02 -13.86
C THR A 110 -13.97 -13.38 -14.31
N TRP A 111 -13.73 -14.66 -14.64
CA TRP A 111 -12.46 -15.07 -15.23
C TRP A 111 -12.24 -14.41 -16.59
N GLY A 112 -13.23 -14.45 -17.48
CA GLY A 112 -13.16 -13.82 -18.81
C GLY A 112 -12.80 -12.33 -18.73
N LYS A 113 -13.38 -11.62 -17.75
CA LYS A 113 -13.14 -10.18 -17.55
C LYS A 113 -11.73 -9.87 -17.02
N TYR A 114 -11.23 -10.66 -16.08
CA TYR A 114 -10.02 -10.31 -15.33
C TYR A 114 -8.79 -11.17 -15.64
N MET A 115 -8.89 -12.16 -16.52
CA MET A 115 -7.75 -13.01 -16.87
C MET A 115 -6.53 -12.22 -17.39
N GLY A 116 -6.75 -11.07 -18.02
CA GLY A 116 -5.68 -10.19 -18.48
C GLY A 116 -4.87 -9.53 -17.36
N HIS A 117 -5.39 -9.48 -16.14
CA HIS A 117 -4.69 -8.99 -14.95
C HIS A 117 -3.91 -10.09 -14.22
N ALA A 118 -4.24 -11.36 -14.48
CA ALA A 118 -3.63 -12.51 -13.84
C ALA A 118 -2.24 -12.81 -14.43
N ILE A 119 -1.30 -11.92 -14.21
CA ILE A 119 0.09 -12.02 -14.68
C ILE A 119 1.00 -12.15 -13.46
N VAL A 120 1.83 -13.20 -13.42
CA VAL A 120 2.80 -13.39 -12.32
C VAL A 120 3.72 -12.17 -12.21
N GLY A 121 3.85 -11.63 -11.00
CA GLY A 121 4.58 -10.40 -10.72
C GLY A 121 3.73 -9.13 -10.77
N ALA A 122 2.47 -9.19 -11.22
CA ALA A 122 1.56 -8.04 -11.18
C ALA A 122 1.08 -7.76 -9.75
N SER A 123 1.10 -6.50 -9.34
CA SER A 123 0.52 -6.03 -8.07
C SER A 123 -0.92 -5.61 -8.30
N LEU A 124 -1.86 -6.29 -7.66
CA LEU A 124 -3.30 -6.13 -7.87
C LEU A 124 -4.01 -5.59 -6.64
N PHE A 125 -5.04 -4.78 -6.90
CA PHE A 125 -6.07 -4.40 -5.95
C PHE A 125 -7.37 -5.12 -6.34
N ILE A 126 -7.88 -5.96 -5.44
CA ILE A 126 -9.00 -6.84 -5.68
C ILE A 126 -10.14 -6.48 -4.75
N THR A 127 -11.30 -6.21 -5.32
CA THR A 127 -12.52 -5.99 -4.57
C THR A 127 -13.41 -7.22 -4.64
N MET A 128 -13.91 -7.64 -3.49
CA MET A 128 -14.77 -8.82 -3.35
C MET A 128 -15.99 -8.50 -2.51
N LYS A 129 -17.01 -9.34 -2.64
CA LYS A 129 -18.20 -9.35 -1.78
C LYS A 129 -18.45 -10.75 -1.25
N CYS A 130 -18.97 -10.80 0.00
CA CYS A 130 -19.53 -12.01 0.55
C CYS A 130 -20.98 -12.17 0.12
N PHE A 131 -21.39 -13.37 -0.23
CA PHE A 131 -22.80 -13.69 -0.44
C PHE A 131 -23.13 -15.09 0.09
N ARG A 132 -24.38 -15.26 0.49
CA ARG A 132 -24.93 -16.57 0.86
C ARG A 132 -25.74 -17.09 -0.32
N LYS A 133 -25.31 -18.19 -0.92
CA LYS A 133 -25.99 -18.78 -2.07
C LYS A 133 -27.41 -19.24 -1.75
N TYR A 134 -27.66 -19.66 -0.50
CA TYR A 134 -28.97 -20.05 -0.01
C TYR A 134 -29.16 -19.48 1.40
N GLN A 135 -30.35 -18.99 1.74
CA GLN A 135 -30.66 -18.43 3.07
C GLN A 135 -30.46 -19.43 4.23
N THR A 136 -30.59 -20.72 3.92
CA THR A 136 -30.41 -21.83 4.90
C THR A 136 -28.99 -22.37 4.96
N SER A 137 -28.09 -21.86 4.11
CA SER A 137 -26.70 -22.32 4.05
C SER A 137 -25.82 -21.49 4.96
N ASN A 138 -25.09 -22.15 5.86
CA ASN A 138 -24.01 -21.51 6.62
C ASN A 138 -22.76 -21.24 5.78
N TYR A 139 -22.77 -21.66 4.50
CA TYR A 139 -21.62 -21.45 3.60
C TYR A 139 -21.66 -20.05 2.99
N ILE A 140 -20.66 -19.25 3.32
CA ILE A 140 -20.45 -17.93 2.77
C ILE A 140 -19.47 -18.05 1.59
N SER A 141 -19.93 -17.63 0.42
CA SER A 141 -19.12 -17.56 -0.79
C SER A 141 -18.51 -16.18 -0.94
N LEU A 142 -17.30 -16.13 -1.52
CA LEU A 142 -16.64 -14.90 -1.95
C LEU A 142 -16.75 -14.79 -3.46
N GLU A 143 -17.08 -13.60 -3.93
CA GLU A 143 -17.12 -13.24 -5.34
C GLU A 143 -16.22 -12.04 -5.59
N VAL A 144 -15.30 -12.18 -6.55
CA VAL A 144 -14.50 -11.06 -7.02
C VAL A 144 -15.39 -10.16 -7.87
N THR A 145 -15.53 -8.91 -7.47
CA THR A 145 -16.35 -7.91 -8.17
C THR A 145 -15.53 -6.98 -9.04
N ASP A 146 -14.28 -6.71 -8.64
CA ASP A 146 -13.37 -5.87 -9.42
C ASP A 146 -11.91 -6.25 -9.20
N VAL A 147 -11.08 -6.04 -10.23
CA VAL A 147 -9.62 -6.23 -10.20
C VAL A 147 -8.98 -5.10 -10.97
N GLN A 148 -8.04 -4.41 -10.35
CA GLN A 148 -7.27 -3.31 -10.94
C GLN A 148 -5.79 -3.48 -10.58
N TYR A 149 -4.89 -2.84 -11.35
CA TYR A 149 -3.49 -2.75 -10.94
C TYR A 149 -3.34 -1.75 -9.79
N LEU A 150 -2.53 -2.08 -8.79
CA LEU A 150 -2.23 -1.17 -7.69
C LEU A 150 -1.63 0.15 -8.18
N SER A 151 -0.85 0.11 -9.27
CA SER A 151 -0.30 1.29 -9.94
C SER A 151 -1.38 2.28 -10.41
N ASP A 152 -2.53 1.78 -10.85
CA ASP A 152 -3.58 2.59 -11.46
C ASP A 152 -4.52 3.22 -10.43
N VAL A 153 -4.57 2.63 -9.24
CA VAL A 153 -5.52 3.03 -8.19
C VAL A 153 -4.88 3.78 -7.03
N LYS A 154 -3.56 3.65 -6.83
CA LYS A 154 -2.86 4.22 -5.68
C LYS A 154 -3.13 5.72 -5.47
N ASP A 155 -3.20 6.49 -6.55
CA ASP A 155 -3.42 7.93 -6.48
C ASP A 155 -4.91 8.32 -6.41
N LYS A 156 -5.83 7.36 -6.62
CA LYS A 156 -7.28 7.60 -6.64
C LYS A 156 -7.98 7.16 -5.37
N LEU A 157 -7.45 6.14 -4.69
CA LEU A 157 -8.09 5.55 -3.52
C LEU A 157 -8.02 6.44 -2.28
N ILE A 158 -7.04 7.34 -2.19
CA ILE A 158 -6.87 8.25 -1.08
C ILE A 158 -7.38 9.63 -1.47
N GLN A 159 -8.49 10.06 -0.87
CA GLN A 159 -9.07 11.38 -1.11
C GLN A 159 -8.34 12.48 -0.35
N SER A 160 -8.08 12.26 0.92
CA SER A 160 -7.38 13.24 1.74
C SER A 160 -6.47 12.60 2.78
N LEU A 161 -5.34 13.27 3.03
CA LEU A 161 -4.46 13.04 4.17
C LEU A 161 -4.62 14.22 5.13
N THR A 162 -4.99 13.95 6.38
CA THR A 162 -4.95 14.93 7.46
C THR A 162 -3.77 14.62 8.36
N ILE A 163 -2.87 15.60 8.57
CA ILE A 163 -1.75 15.52 9.50
C ILE A 163 -2.11 16.39 10.70
N THR A 164 -2.13 15.81 11.89
CA THR A 164 -2.39 16.52 13.14
C THR A 164 -1.07 16.73 13.88
N ILE A 165 -0.72 18.00 14.10
CA ILE A 165 0.54 18.44 14.72
C ILE A 165 0.19 19.16 16.01
N PRO A 166 0.76 18.79 17.17
CA PRO A 166 0.62 19.56 18.41
C PRO A 166 1.19 20.98 18.25
N ALA A 167 0.49 21.97 18.81
CA ALA A 167 0.93 23.36 18.74
C ALA A 167 2.32 23.55 19.40
N ASP A 168 2.58 22.80 20.46
CA ASP A 168 3.84 22.85 21.20
C ASP A 168 5.04 22.46 20.34
N ASP A 169 4.89 21.49 19.46
CA ASP A 169 5.96 21.05 18.55
C ASP A 169 6.34 22.13 17.52
N LEU A 170 5.43 23.07 17.25
CA LEU A 170 5.67 24.21 16.37
C LEU A 170 6.25 25.44 17.13
N MET A 171 5.97 25.56 18.44
CA MET A 171 6.35 26.72 19.25
C MET A 171 7.73 26.58 19.91
N THR A 172 8.19 25.39 20.23
CA THR A 172 9.43 25.12 20.94
C THR A 172 10.71 25.60 20.23
N LYS A 173 10.62 25.99 18.96
CA LYS A 173 11.78 26.46 18.18
C LYS A 173 11.73 27.93 17.73
N ALA A 174 10.64 28.65 18.03
CA ALA A 174 10.53 30.05 17.65
C ALA A 174 11.03 31.02 18.75
N GLY A 175 11.38 30.53 19.95
CA GLY A 175 11.61 31.38 21.14
C GLY A 175 12.97 31.25 21.83
N ALA A 176 13.92 30.46 21.35
CA ALA A 176 15.25 30.33 21.95
C ALA A 176 16.30 31.11 21.16
N GLY A 177 16.11 32.44 21.12
CA GLY A 177 17.17 33.37 20.77
C GLY A 177 17.73 33.97 22.06
N ASP A 178 18.55 33.24 22.83
CA ASP A 178 19.52 33.81 23.74
C ASP A 178 20.79 32.95 23.75
N ALA A 179 21.88 33.67 23.54
CA ALA A 179 23.21 33.17 23.39
C ALA A 179 23.70 32.45 24.66
N ASP A 180 24.17 31.23 24.55
CA ASP A 180 25.44 30.84 25.18
C ASP A 180 26.06 29.67 24.40
N ASP A 181 27.27 29.93 23.88
CA ASP A 181 28.13 28.98 23.18
C ASP A 181 28.63 27.92 24.15
N THR A 182 28.15 26.67 24.04
CA THR A 182 29.01 25.49 24.29
C THR A 182 28.33 24.21 23.74
N ALA A 183 28.89 23.68 22.65
CA ALA A 183 29.01 22.30 22.25
C ALA A 183 27.81 21.37 22.42
N GLY A 184 27.11 21.18 21.34
CA GLY A 184 26.17 20.09 21.08
C GLY A 184 25.53 20.34 19.73
N GLU A 185 25.97 19.65 18.68
CA GLU A 185 25.30 19.67 17.38
C GLU A 185 23.86 19.14 17.55
N ALA A 186 22.96 19.99 18.02
CA ALA A 186 21.53 19.77 17.87
C ALA A 186 21.19 20.16 16.43
N ASP A 187 20.90 19.16 15.64
CA ASP A 187 20.38 19.26 14.28
C ASP A 187 19.13 20.16 14.29
N ASN A 188 19.32 21.46 14.02
CA ASN A 188 18.28 22.48 13.92
C ASN A 188 17.55 22.37 12.58
N SER A 189 17.20 21.15 12.14
CA SER A 189 16.34 20.96 11.02
C SER A 189 14.99 21.62 11.32
N ASN A 190 14.61 22.57 10.46
CA ASN A 190 13.31 23.22 10.56
C ASN A 190 12.25 22.22 10.10
N ILE A 191 11.67 21.46 11.04
CA ILE A 191 10.69 20.38 10.79
C ILE A 191 9.61 20.82 9.79
N ALA A 192 9.21 22.10 9.86
CA ALA A 192 8.23 22.64 8.92
C ALA A 192 8.79 22.75 7.49
N GLU A 193 10.07 23.07 7.33
CA GLU A 193 10.74 23.12 6.01
C GLU A 193 10.97 21.74 5.45
N ASP A 194 11.36 20.78 6.29
CA ASP A 194 11.55 19.39 5.89
C ASP A 194 10.22 18.77 5.46
N LEU A 195 9.16 18.97 6.24
CA LEU A 195 7.82 18.56 5.86
C LEU A 195 7.38 19.21 4.55
N ASN A 196 7.56 20.51 4.41
CA ASN A 196 7.20 21.23 3.17
C ASN A 196 7.99 20.72 1.96
N THR A 197 9.28 20.44 2.13
CA THR A 197 10.14 19.90 1.07
C THR A 197 9.65 18.51 0.65
N LEU A 198 9.33 17.66 1.62
CA LEU A 198 8.83 16.30 1.39
C LEU A 198 7.47 16.33 0.66
N LEU A 199 6.55 17.14 1.12
CA LEU A 199 5.22 17.29 0.51
C LEU A 199 5.30 17.88 -0.90
N SER A 200 6.15 18.88 -1.11
CA SER A 200 6.36 19.52 -2.42
C SER A 200 7.03 18.61 -3.44
N SER A 201 7.83 17.64 -2.96
CA SER A 201 8.48 16.64 -3.82
C SER A 201 7.54 15.51 -4.26
N SER A 202 6.33 15.46 -3.73
CA SER A 202 5.36 14.38 -3.96
C SER A 202 4.02 14.92 -4.52
N PRO A 203 4.00 15.58 -5.69
CA PRO A 203 2.77 16.09 -6.28
C PRO A 203 1.82 14.94 -6.66
N GLY A 204 0.50 15.15 -6.51
CA GLY A 204 -0.49 14.12 -6.77
C GLY A 204 -1.92 14.63 -6.73
N MET A 205 -2.87 13.75 -6.41
CA MET A 205 -4.31 14.05 -6.44
C MET A 205 -4.96 14.09 -5.05
N THR A 206 -4.26 13.66 -4.00
CA THR A 206 -4.78 13.61 -2.62
C THR A 206 -4.82 14.99 -2.00
N GLU A 207 -5.94 15.37 -1.41
CA GLU A 207 -6.06 16.61 -0.64
C GLU A 207 -5.22 16.53 0.63
N LEU A 208 -4.43 17.58 0.90
CA LEU A 208 -3.67 17.71 2.14
C LEU A 208 -4.35 18.65 3.11
N ILE A 209 -4.55 18.19 4.33
CA ILE A 209 -5.10 18.95 5.44
C ILE A 209 -4.09 18.91 6.58
N ILE A 210 -3.71 20.08 7.09
CA ILE A 210 -2.87 20.19 8.28
C ILE A 210 -3.76 20.70 9.41
N GLN A 211 -3.78 19.98 10.51
CA GLN A 211 -4.50 20.33 11.72
C GLN A 211 -3.50 20.61 12.85
N ILE A 212 -3.54 21.81 13.39
CA ILE A 212 -2.74 22.16 14.56
C ILE A 212 -3.64 22.01 15.78
N ALA A 213 -3.24 21.11 16.69
CA ALA A 213 -3.97 20.83 17.92
C ALA A 213 -3.31 21.53 19.10
N ASP A 214 -4.06 22.40 19.78
CA ASP A 214 -3.64 23.04 21.02
C ASP A 214 -4.19 22.25 22.22
N SER A 215 -3.29 21.59 22.95
CA SER A 215 -3.63 20.74 24.08
C SER A 215 -4.11 21.56 25.31
N GLU A 216 -3.68 22.80 25.47
CA GLU A 216 -4.06 23.64 26.60
C GLU A 216 -5.47 24.22 26.45
N THR A 217 -5.80 24.70 25.27
CA THR A 217 -7.11 25.32 25.01
C THR A 217 -8.14 24.36 24.44
N GLY A 218 -7.73 23.18 24.01
CA GLY A 218 -8.57 22.18 23.32
C GLY A 218 -9.04 22.65 21.93
N LYS A 219 -8.44 23.69 21.38
CA LYS A 219 -8.79 24.23 20.06
C LYS A 219 -7.93 23.61 18.98
N ASN A 220 -8.54 23.38 17.82
CA ASN A 220 -7.89 22.89 16.64
C ASN A 220 -8.00 23.92 15.51
N LEU A 221 -6.86 24.24 14.89
CA LEU A 221 -6.82 25.01 13.65
C LEU A 221 -6.64 24.05 12.49
N ARG A 222 -7.49 24.15 11.48
CA ARG A 222 -7.47 23.27 10.32
C ARG A 222 -7.20 24.06 9.05
N PHE A 223 -6.18 23.67 8.32
CA PHE A 223 -5.75 24.29 7.07
C PHE A 223 -5.83 23.28 5.94
N LYS A 224 -6.51 23.63 4.87
CA LYS A 224 -6.50 22.87 3.63
C LYS A 224 -5.43 23.45 2.71
N SER A 225 -4.48 22.62 2.28
CA SER A 225 -3.46 23.01 1.31
C SER A 225 -4.12 23.31 -0.06
N ARG A 226 -3.54 24.24 -0.80
CA ARG A 226 -3.91 24.48 -2.20
C ARG A 226 -3.28 23.44 -3.14
N ALA A 227 -2.12 22.90 -2.76
CA ALA A 227 -1.45 21.84 -3.48
C ALA A 227 -1.99 20.48 -3.05
N THR A 228 -2.13 19.58 -4.00
CA THR A 228 -2.46 18.17 -3.78
C THR A 228 -1.19 17.33 -3.84
N ILE A 229 -1.18 16.21 -3.15
CA ILE A 229 0.00 15.35 -2.99
C ILE A 229 -0.29 13.90 -3.38
N THR A 230 0.75 13.13 -3.62
CA THR A 230 0.71 11.66 -3.60
C THR A 230 1.17 11.19 -2.22
N VAL A 231 0.33 10.46 -1.51
CA VAL A 231 0.70 9.87 -0.21
C VAL A 231 1.61 8.69 -0.46
N ASN A 232 2.81 8.74 0.10
CA ASN A 232 3.83 7.70 -0.02
C ASN A 232 4.41 7.34 1.35
N ASN A 233 5.18 6.25 1.40
CA ASN A 233 5.77 5.76 2.64
C ASN A 233 6.64 6.80 3.33
N LYS A 234 7.41 7.60 2.57
CA LYS A 234 8.31 8.62 3.14
C LYS A 234 7.54 9.67 3.95
N ILE A 235 6.35 10.07 3.46
CA ILE A 235 5.48 11.02 4.19
C ILE A 235 4.97 10.37 5.48
N ILE A 236 4.51 9.12 5.41
CA ILE A 236 4.00 8.41 6.59
C ILE A 236 5.12 8.17 7.61
N GLU A 237 6.28 7.70 7.17
CA GLU A 237 7.46 7.49 8.02
C GLU A 237 7.92 8.79 8.68
N PHE A 238 7.92 9.89 7.92
CA PHE A 238 8.26 11.21 8.48
C PHE A 238 7.29 11.61 9.61
N ILE A 239 5.99 11.39 9.42
CA ILE A 239 4.99 11.69 10.45
C ILE A 239 5.20 10.79 11.67
N GLN A 240 5.47 9.49 11.46
CA GLN A 240 5.66 8.51 12.52
C GLN A 240 6.96 8.71 13.33
N LEU A 241 7.97 9.37 12.77
CA LEU A 241 9.19 9.75 13.50
C LEU A 241 8.92 10.78 14.61
N HIS A 242 7.77 11.45 14.57
CA HIS A 242 7.36 12.44 15.57
C HIS A 242 6.30 11.82 16.49
N GLU A 243 6.65 11.45 17.71
CA GLU A 243 5.81 10.68 18.65
C GLU A 243 4.41 11.26 18.88
N ASN A 244 4.28 12.60 18.83
CA ASN A 244 3.01 13.28 19.10
C ASN A 244 2.20 13.60 17.84
N TRP A 245 2.74 13.31 16.65
CA TRP A 245 2.05 13.58 15.41
C TRP A 245 1.10 12.43 15.07
N GLN A 246 -0.04 12.81 14.53
CA GLN A 246 -1.03 11.83 14.09
C GLN A 246 -1.40 12.10 12.63
N TYR A 247 -1.81 11.06 11.94
CA TYR A 247 -2.40 11.21 10.61
C TYR A 247 -3.69 10.42 10.49
N SER A 248 -4.55 10.87 9.59
CA SER A 248 -5.71 10.13 9.16
C SER A 248 -5.88 10.21 7.65
N ILE A 249 -6.23 9.08 7.05
CA ILE A 249 -6.44 8.94 5.62
C ILE A 249 -7.93 8.74 5.39
N GLN A 250 -8.52 9.60 4.52
CA GLN A 250 -9.86 9.37 4.01
C GLN A 250 -9.76 8.72 2.62
N THR A 251 -10.40 7.58 2.50
CA THR A 251 -10.49 6.84 1.25
C THR A 251 -11.80 7.15 0.55
N GLU A 252 -11.82 7.06 -0.76
CA GLU A 252 -13.06 7.08 -1.49
C GLU A 252 -13.95 5.91 -1.04
N ARG A 253 -15.20 6.19 -0.72
CA ARG A 253 -16.19 5.11 -0.68
C ARG A 253 -16.30 4.63 -2.12
N VAL A 254 -15.67 3.51 -2.45
CA VAL A 254 -15.83 2.89 -3.76
C VAL A 254 -17.32 2.59 -3.91
N THR A 255 -18.06 3.53 -4.49
CA THR A 255 -19.45 3.33 -4.87
C THR A 255 -19.48 2.28 -5.96
N ALA A 256 -20.30 1.28 -5.75
CA ALA A 256 -20.51 0.16 -6.69
C ALA A 256 -21.12 0.65 -8.00
#